data_09112de06337382dae8f593b812ed326
#
_entry.id   09112de06337382dae8f593b812ed326
#
_cell.length_a   1.000
_cell.length_b   1.000
_cell.length_c   1.000
_cell.angle_alpha   90.00
_cell.angle_beta   90.00
_cell.angle_gamma   90.00
#
_symmetry.space_group_name_H-M   'P 1'
#
loop_
_entity.id
_entity.type
_entity.pdbx_description
1 polymer ?
#
loop_
_entity_poly.entity_id
_entity_poly.type
_entity_poly.pdbx_seq_one_letter_code
_entity_poly.pdbx_strand_id
1 'polypeptide(L)'
;MANGKAVYSLCVACLGFVCFAIGATAIGLPMWGYFYNPDNLNHDKGYFGPFRICKKLLYNREKCGSEVGRFRPNVAVQITGIVGIVGVITLGLFCTLSVLQLAMLASKDKVVMRYTPLVMTKMALSLLAALLSIVAAGLFAIQIDDKDTQGFIIER
;
A
#
# COMPACT_ATOMS: atom_id res chain seq x y z
N MET A 1 -32.47 11.73 15.10
CA MET A 1 -31.52 10.59 15.27
C MET A 1 -31.09 9.91 13.98
N ALA A 2 -31.91 9.87 12.93
CA ALA A 2 -31.54 9.26 11.64
C ALA A 2 -30.36 9.99 10.95
N ASN A 3 -30.29 11.31 11.02
CA ASN A 3 -29.23 12.12 10.40
C ASN A 3 -27.84 11.83 10.97
N GLY A 4 -27.69 11.57 12.27
CA GLY A 4 -26.38 11.31 12.87
C GLY A 4 -25.74 10.01 12.38
N LYS A 5 -26.53 8.95 12.19
CA LYS A 5 -26.02 7.66 11.66
C LYS A 5 -25.60 7.78 10.21
N ALA A 6 -26.32 8.54 9.40
CA ALA A 6 -25.98 8.76 8.01
C ALA A 6 -24.69 9.57 7.86
N VAL A 7 -24.55 10.65 8.63
CA VAL A 7 -23.33 11.47 8.65
C VAL A 7 -22.12 10.67 9.10
N TYR A 8 -22.24 9.91 10.18
CA TYR A 8 -21.15 9.03 10.64
C TYR A 8 -20.75 8.01 9.58
N SER A 9 -21.71 7.35 8.95
CA SER A 9 -21.45 6.36 7.89
C SER A 9 -20.78 6.99 6.68
N LEU A 10 -21.17 8.22 6.32
CA LEU A 10 -20.54 8.98 5.23
C LEU A 10 -19.09 9.33 5.55
N CYS A 11 -18.81 9.84 6.75
CA CYS A 11 -17.44 10.16 7.18
C CYS A 11 -16.53 8.93 7.15
N VAL A 12 -17.02 7.78 7.67
CA VAL A 12 -16.28 6.52 7.65
C VAL A 12 -16.02 6.04 6.23
N ALA A 13 -16.99 6.17 5.33
CA ALA A 13 -16.82 5.83 3.92
C ALA A 13 -15.76 6.72 3.24
N CYS A 14 -15.84 8.03 3.42
CA CYS A 14 -14.86 8.99 2.88
C CYS A 14 -13.45 8.68 3.36
N LEU A 15 -13.28 8.43 4.67
CA LEU A 15 -11.99 8.07 5.25
C LEU A 15 -11.45 6.76 4.63
N GLY A 16 -12.31 5.76 4.46
CA GLY A 16 -11.95 4.50 3.82
C GLY A 16 -11.46 4.68 2.38
N PHE A 17 -12.13 5.52 1.59
CA PHE A 17 -11.70 5.84 0.22
C PHE A 17 -10.36 6.58 0.18
N VAL A 18 -10.12 7.52 1.09
CA VAL A 18 -8.83 8.21 1.20
C VAL A 18 -7.72 7.22 1.54
N CYS A 19 -7.92 6.34 2.52
CA CYS A 19 -6.95 5.31 2.87
C CYS A 19 -6.69 4.34 1.71
N PHE A 20 -7.72 3.94 0.98
CA PHE A 20 -7.61 3.09 -0.21
C PHE A 20 -6.77 3.76 -1.30
N ALA A 21 -7.05 5.03 -1.61
CA ALA A 21 -6.31 5.78 -2.62
C ALA A 21 -4.83 5.95 -2.26
N ILE A 22 -4.53 6.29 -0.99
CA ILE A 22 -3.16 6.41 -0.49
C ILE A 22 -2.44 5.05 -0.55
N GLY A 23 -3.08 3.98 -0.11
CA GLY A 23 -2.51 2.63 -0.13
C GLY A 23 -2.22 2.14 -1.55
N ALA A 24 -3.16 2.35 -2.48
CA ALA A 24 -2.99 1.97 -3.88
C ALA A 24 -1.85 2.76 -4.55
N THR A 25 -1.75 4.07 -4.29
CA THR A 25 -0.66 4.91 -4.81
C THR A 25 0.69 4.49 -4.22
N ALA A 26 0.76 4.25 -2.92
CA ALA A 26 2.01 3.83 -2.26
C ALA A 26 2.58 2.54 -2.85
N ILE A 27 1.73 1.56 -3.17
CA ILE A 27 2.16 0.29 -3.78
C ILE A 27 2.52 0.48 -5.26
N GLY A 28 1.80 1.34 -5.97
CA GLY A 28 2.01 1.59 -7.40
C GLY A 28 3.29 2.36 -7.71
N LEU A 29 3.77 3.18 -6.77
CA LEU A 29 4.96 4.00 -6.97
C LEU A 29 6.24 3.21 -6.69
N PRO A 30 7.22 3.18 -7.62
CA PRO A 30 8.50 2.50 -7.43
C PRO A 30 9.52 3.37 -6.65
N MET A 31 9.07 4.19 -5.70
CA MET A 31 9.91 5.15 -4.98
C MET A 31 9.94 4.86 -3.47
N TRP A 32 10.17 3.60 -3.10
CA TRP A 32 10.23 3.20 -1.70
C TRP A 32 11.59 3.46 -1.08
N GLY A 33 12.65 3.48 -1.89
CA GLY A 33 14.00 3.79 -1.45
C GLY A 33 14.91 4.09 -2.62
N TYR A 34 16.02 4.73 -2.32
CA TYR A 34 17.08 5.06 -3.28
C TYR A 34 18.29 4.18 -3.00
N PHE A 35 18.98 3.78 -4.04
CA PHE A 35 20.25 3.08 -3.92
C PHE A 35 21.33 3.77 -4.74
N TYR A 36 22.56 3.76 -4.24
CA TYR A 36 23.72 4.17 -5.00
C TYR A 36 24.94 3.31 -4.62
N ASN A 37 25.83 3.12 -5.55
CA ASN A 37 27.10 2.44 -5.34
C ASN A 37 28.24 3.45 -5.38
N PRO A 38 28.92 3.71 -4.22
CA PRO A 38 30.02 4.67 -4.17
C PRO A 38 31.29 4.19 -4.88
N ASP A 39 31.48 2.86 -4.99
CA ASP A 39 32.74 2.26 -5.46
C ASP A 39 32.84 2.13 -7.00
N ASN A 40 31.77 2.38 -7.74
CA ASN A 40 31.76 2.24 -9.19
C ASN A 40 31.94 3.57 -9.89
N LEU A 41 32.93 3.66 -10.81
CA LEU A 41 33.14 4.78 -11.72
C LEU A 41 31.88 5.18 -12.52
N ASN A 42 30.91 4.28 -12.66
CA ASN A 42 29.66 4.50 -13.38
C ASN A 42 28.49 4.98 -12.49
N HIS A 43 28.73 5.33 -11.24
CA HIS A 43 27.71 5.83 -10.31
C HIS A 43 26.34 5.16 -10.51
N ASP A 44 26.27 3.85 -10.26
CA ASP A 44 25.01 3.10 -10.31
C ASP A 44 24.07 3.63 -9.23
N LYS A 45 23.17 4.53 -9.63
CA LYS A 45 22.16 5.12 -8.76
C LYS A 45 20.78 4.90 -9.34
N GLY A 46 19.81 4.76 -8.45
CA GLY A 46 18.43 4.56 -8.85
C GLY A 46 17.48 4.55 -7.66
N TYR A 47 16.27 4.14 -7.93
CA TYR A 47 15.23 3.98 -6.91
C TYR A 47 14.53 2.64 -7.12
N PHE A 48 13.95 2.13 -6.07
CA PHE A 48 13.28 0.84 -6.09
C PHE A 48 11.95 0.87 -5.34
N GLY A 49 11.06 0.00 -5.76
CA GLY A 49 9.81 -0.30 -5.09
C GLY A 49 9.62 -1.81 -4.99
N PRO A 50 8.46 -2.27 -4.54
CA PRO A 50 8.21 -3.69 -4.30
C PRO A 50 8.24 -4.52 -5.59
N PHE A 51 7.91 -3.93 -6.74
CA PHE A 51 7.77 -4.65 -8.02
C PHE A 51 8.63 -4.09 -9.16
N ARG A 52 9.24 -2.93 -8.98
CA ARG A 52 10.02 -2.26 -10.02
C ARG A 52 11.28 -1.64 -9.46
N ILE A 53 12.35 -1.74 -10.22
CA ILE A 53 13.62 -1.09 -9.96
C ILE A 53 13.88 -0.16 -11.14
N CYS A 54 14.23 1.09 -10.86
CA CYS A 54 14.57 2.06 -11.88
C CYS A 54 16.00 2.53 -11.67
N LYS A 55 16.86 2.33 -12.70
CA LYS A 55 18.25 2.79 -12.72
C LYS A 55 18.33 4.07 -13.55
N LYS A 56 19.00 5.08 -13.00
CA LYS A 56 19.33 6.30 -13.74
C LYS A 56 20.59 6.07 -14.57
N LEU A 57 20.48 6.28 -15.87
CA LEU A 57 21.56 6.23 -16.82
C LEU A 57 22.10 7.64 -17.10
N LEU A 58 23.26 7.69 -17.78
CA LEU A 58 23.80 8.95 -18.32
C LEU A 58 22.78 9.64 -19.23
N TYR A 59 22.84 10.98 -19.31
CA TYR A 59 21.93 11.80 -20.13
C TYR A 59 20.45 11.76 -19.68
N ASN A 60 20.19 11.66 -18.39
CA ASN A 60 18.83 11.71 -17.82
C ASN A 60 17.88 10.61 -18.32
N ARG A 61 18.43 9.52 -18.87
CA ARG A 61 17.64 8.34 -19.24
C ARG A 61 17.42 7.47 -18.02
N GLU A 62 16.22 6.89 -17.93
CA GLU A 62 15.87 5.93 -16.90
C GLU A 62 15.52 4.59 -17.52
N LYS A 63 16.02 3.52 -16.93
CA LYS A 63 15.64 2.16 -17.33
C LYS A 63 14.97 1.50 -16.12
N CYS A 64 13.70 1.12 -16.27
CA CYS A 64 12.91 0.47 -15.25
C CYS A 64 12.59 -0.98 -15.65
N GLY A 65 12.60 -1.87 -14.66
CA GLY A 65 12.27 -3.28 -14.85
C GLY A 65 12.42 -4.06 -13.56
N SER A 66 12.14 -5.36 -13.61
CA SER A 66 12.33 -6.27 -12.47
C SER A 66 13.80 -6.64 -12.25
N GLU A 67 14.63 -6.53 -13.29
CA GLU A 67 16.04 -6.96 -13.30
C GLU A 67 16.95 -5.92 -13.97
N VAL A 68 16.89 -4.68 -13.50
CA VAL A 68 17.71 -3.60 -14.03
C VAL A 68 18.93 -3.36 -13.15
N GLY A 69 20.12 -3.78 -13.61
CA GLY A 69 21.38 -3.60 -12.88
C GLY A 69 21.74 -4.75 -11.96
N ARG A 70 22.76 -4.52 -11.12
CA ARG A 70 23.26 -5.49 -10.10
C ARG A 70 22.48 -5.46 -8.79
N PHE A 71 21.75 -4.36 -8.54
CA PHE A 71 20.98 -4.21 -7.31
C PHE A 71 19.80 -5.19 -7.30
N ARG A 72 19.70 -5.95 -6.22
CA ARG A 72 18.57 -6.85 -5.94
C ARG A 72 17.98 -6.46 -4.60
N PRO A 73 16.73 -5.99 -4.54
CA PRO A 73 16.07 -5.76 -3.26
C PRO A 73 15.89 -7.09 -2.52
N ASN A 74 15.97 -7.05 -1.22
CA ASN A 74 15.78 -8.23 -0.38
C ASN A 74 14.37 -8.82 -0.59
N VAL A 75 14.23 -10.11 -0.37
CA VAL A 75 12.94 -10.82 -0.42
C VAL A 75 11.90 -10.16 0.49
N ALA A 76 12.33 -9.54 1.60
CA ALA A 76 11.45 -8.78 2.49
C ALA A 76 10.68 -7.66 1.77
N VAL A 77 11.29 -6.96 0.81
CA VAL A 77 10.61 -5.90 0.03
C VAL A 77 9.51 -6.49 -0.85
N GLN A 78 9.76 -7.65 -1.47
CA GLN A 78 8.75 -8.33 -2.30
C GLN A 78 7.58 -8.82 -1.45
N ILE A 79 7.87 -9.42 -0.29
CA ILE A 79 6.83 -9.84 0.67
C ILE A 79 6.02 -8.64 1.14
N THR A 80 6.66 -7.52 1.46
CA THR A 80 5.99 -6.27 1.83
C THR A 80 5.04 -5.81 0.73
N GLY A 81 5.45 -5.89 -0.54
CA GLY A 81 4.61 -5.58 -1.69
C GLY A 81 3.37 -6.46 -1.78
N ILE A 82 3.53 -7.79 -1.58
CA ILE A 82 2.41 -8.75 -1.60
C ILE A 82 1.44 -8.47 -0.44
N VAL A 83 1.97 -8.29 0.77
CA VAL A 83 1.17 -7.93 1.96
C VAL A 83 0.41 -6.62 1.73
N GLY A 84 1.07 -5.63 1.11
CA GLY A 84 0.46 -4.36 0.74
C GLY A 84 -0.70 -4.52 -0.25
N ILE A 85 -0.54 -5.35 -1.29
CA ILE A 85 -1.64 -5.64 -2.24
C ILE A 85 -2.84 -6.26 -1.50
N VAL A 86 -2.61 -7.24 -0.63
CA VAL A 86 -3.69 -7.86 0.17
C VAL A 86 -4.38 -6.80 1.04
N GLY A 87 -3.61 -5.88 1.65
CA GLY A 87 -4.12 -4.76 2.42
C GLY A 87 -5.02 -3.83 1.59
N VAL A 88 -4.59 -3.47 0.37
CA VAL A 88 -5.39 -2.62 -0.55
C VAL A 88 -6.66 -3.32 -1.01
N ILE A 89 -6.61 -4.61 -1.32
CA ILE A 89 -7.82 -5.40 -1.65
C ILE A 89 -8.79 -5.40 -0.47
N THR A 90 -8.30 -5.59 0.75
CA THR A 90 -9.12 -5.55 1.98
C THR A 90 -9.79 -4.19 2.16
N LEU A 91 -9.06 -3.09 1.92
CA LEU A 91 -9.63 -1.73 1.94
C LEU A 91 -10.65 -1.51 0.82
N GLY A 92 -10.43 -2.07 -0.36
CA GLY A 92 -11.40 -2.04 -1.47
C GLY A 92 -12.72 -2.71 -1.10
N LEU A 93 -12.67 -3.89 -0.47
CA LEU A 93 -13.86 -4.57 0.05
C LEU A 93 -14.56 -3.74 1.13
N PHE A 94 -13.80 -3.11 2.04
CA PHE A 94 -14.36 -2.19 3.02
C PHE A 94 -15.08 -1.01 2.36
N CYS A 95 -14.52 -0.43 1.31
CA CYS A 95 -15.15 0.67 0.57
C CYS A 95 -16.45 0.23 -0.10
N THR A 96 -16.47 -0.94 -0.76
CA THR A 96 -17.69 -1.48 -1.40
C THR A 96 -18.80 -1.72 -0.38
N LEU A 97 -18.49 -2.30 0.77
CA LEU A 97 -19.46 -2.49 1.86
C LEU A 97 -19.94 -1.14 2.44
N SER A 98 -19.08 -0.12 2.45
CA SER A 98 -19.45 1.21 2.92
C SER A 98 -20.43 1.89 1.96
N VAL A 99 -20.24 1.74 0.65
CA VAL A 99 -21.20 2.23 -0.37
C VAL A 99 -22.53 1.51 -0.25
N LEU A 100 -22.52 0.19 -0.11
CA LEU A 100 -23.74 -0.59 0.10
C LEU A 100 -24.49 -0.13 1.36
N GLN A 101 -23.79 0.12 2.47
CA GLN A 101 -24.40 0.64 3.69
C GLN A 101 -25.04 2.01 3.49
N LEU A 102 -24.39 2.92 2.77
CA LEU A 102 -24.95 4.24 2.44
C LEU A 102 -26.18 4.11 1.54
N ALA A 103 -26.14 3.26 0.53
CA ALA A 103 -27.28 2.97 -0.33
C ALA A 103 -28.46 2.44 0.46
N MET A 104 -28.22 1.53 1.41
CA MET A 104 -29.26 0.99 2.32
C MET A 104 -29.87 2.04 3.24
N LEU A 105 -29.06 3.01 3.71
CA LEU A 105 -29.56 4.13 4.54
C LEU A 105 -30.35 5.16 3.72
N ALA A 106 -30.05 5.31 2.43
CA ALA A 106 -30.72 6.21 1.51
C ALA A 106 -32.01 5.61 0.93
N SER A 107 -32.06 4.28 0.73
CA SER A 107 -33.25 3.56 0.23
C SER A 107 -34.23 3.30 1.36
N LYS A 108 -35.51 3.59 1.10
CA LYS A 108 -36.61 3.24 2.00
C LYS A 108 -37.05 1.78 1.88
N ASP A 109 -36.54 1.07 0.85
CA ASP A 109 -36.91 -0.32 0.58
C ASP A 109 -36.07 -1.30 1.38
N LYS A 110 -36.72 -2.42 1.72
CA LYS A 110 -36.15 -3.45 2.59
C LYS A 110 -34.93 -4.13 1.96
N VAL A 111 -33.87 -3.84 2.41
CA VAL A 111 -32.53 -4.29 2.65
C VAL A 111 -32.18 -5.74 2.29
N VAL A 112 -31.12 -5.85 1.49
CA VAL A 112 -30.46 -7.12 1.10
C VAL A 112 -29.70 -7.78 2.26
N MET A 113 -29.30 -7.00 3.30
CA MET A 113 -28.54 -7.51 4.45
C MET A 113 -28.99 -6.88 5.77
N ARG A 114 -28.89 -7.64 6.88
CA ARG A 114 -29.06 -7.10 8.22
C ARG A 114 -27.93 -6.14 8.55
N TYR A 115 -28.24 -5.02 9.17
CA TYR A 115 -27.29 -3.95 9.52
C TYR A 115 -26.14 -4.43 10.44
N THR A 116 -26.45 -5.27 11.43
CA THR A 116 -25.48 -5.74 12.42
C THR A 116 -24.31 -6.53 11.81
N PRO A 117 -24.52 -7.57 10.96
CA PRO A 117 -23.43 -8.32 10.37
C PRO A 117 -22.59 -7.47 9.41
N LEU A 118 -23.20 -6.49 8.72
CA LEU A 118 -22.47 -5.57 7.85
C LEU A 118 -21.48 -4.72 8.62
N VAL A 119 -21.88 -4.15 9.76
CA VAL A 119 -20.99 -3.36 10.62
C VAL A 119 -19.87 -4.22 11.18
N MET A 120 -20.17 -5.44 11.66
CA MET A 120 -19.17 -6.36 12.20
C MET A 120 -18.14 -6.76 11.14
N THR A 121 -18.57 -7.06 9.91
CA THR A 121 -17.66 -7.37 8.80
C THR A 121 -16.76 -6.19 8.47
N LYS A 122 -17.29 -4.96 8.45
CA LYS A 122 -16.49 -3.75 8.22
C LYS A 122 -15.45 -3.53 9.33
N MET A 123 -15.82 -3.74 10.58
CA MET A 123 -14.85 -3.65 11.70
C MET A 123 -13.74 -4.68 11.56
N ALA A 124 -14.07 -5.93 11.23
CA ALA A 124 -13.08 -6.99 11.01
C ALA A 124 -12.13 -6.65 9.84
N LEU A 125 -12.67 -6.15 8.71
CA LEU A 125 -11.86 -5.74 7.56
C LEU A 125 -10.95 -4.56 7.87
N SER A 126 -11.42 -3.57 8.62
CA SER A 126 -10.60 -2.41 9.00
C SER A 126 -9.46 -2.81 9.95
N LEU A 127 -9.72 -3.70 10.91
CA LEU A 127 -8.70 -4.23 11.79
C LEU A 127 -7.65 -5.05 11.02
N LEU A 128 -8.10 -5.91 10.11
CA LEU A 128 -7.21 -6.70 9.26
C LEU A 128 -6.33 -5.80 8.40
N ALA A 129 -6.89 -4.77 7.76
CA ALA A 129 -6.12 -3.82 6.96
C ALA A 129 -5.08 -3.07 7.81
N ALA A 130 -5.41 -2.67 9.03
CA ALA A 130 -4.48 -2.03 9.95
C ALA A 130 -3.32 -2.96 10.33
N LEU A 131 -3.61 -4.21 10.67
CA LEU A 131 -2.57 -5.21 11.00
C LEU A 131 -1.65 -5.46 9.81
N LEU A 132 -2.20 -5.63 8.59
CA LEU A 132 -1.41 -5.81 7.39
C LEU A 132 -0.50 -4.61 7.11
N SER A 133 -0.98 -3.39 7.36
CA SER A 133 -0.18 -2.17 7.21
C SER A 133 0.99 -2.12 8.19
N ILE A 134 0.78 -2.50 9.45
CA ILE A 134 1.84 -2.57 10.46
C ILE A 134 2.88 -3.62 10.10
N VAL A 135 2.44 -4.81 9.65
CA VAL A 135 3.35 -5.88 9.21
C VAL A 135 4.17 -5.42 8.01
N ALA A 136 3.54 -4.79 7.02
CA ALA A 136 4.23 -4.26 5.84
C ALA A 136 5.29 -3.22 6.22
N ALA A 137 4.96 -2.28 7.12
CA ALA A 137 5.89 -1.27 7.61
C ALA A 137 7.08 -1.90 8.37
N GLY A 138 6.81 -2.91 9.20
CA GLY A 138 7.85 -3.64 9.95
C GLY A 138 8.82 -4.39 9.03
N LEU A 139 8.30 -5.11 8.04
CA LEU A 139 9.12 -5.81 7.05
C LEU A 139 9.98 -4.85 6.23
N PHE A 140 9.44 -3.68 5.88
CA PHE A 140 10.20 -2.66 5.17
C PHE A 140 11.30 -2.05 6.05
N ALA A 141 11.04 -1.86 7.35
CA ALA A 141 12.04 -1.37 8.30
C ALA A 141 13.25 -2.33 8.41
N ILE A 142 13.02 -3.64 8.40
CA ILE A 142 14.08 -4.65 8.40
C ILE A 142 14.99 -4.50 7.17
N GLN A 143 14.42 -4.22 6.01
CA GLN A 143 15.20 -4.00 4.78
C GLN A 143 16.19 -2.83 4.91
N ILE A 144 15.79 -1.77 5.60
CA ILE A 144 16.64 -0.57 5.75
C ILE A 144 17.79 -0.83 6.73
N ASP A 145 17.58 -1.68 7.72
CA ASP A 145 18.60 -2.01 8.73
C ASP A 145 19.63 -3.01 8.21
N ASP A 146 19.30 -3.79 7.20
CA ASP A 146 20.17 -4.77 6.55
C ASP A 146 21.14 -4.06 5.57
N LYS A 147 22.13 -3.37 6.16
CA LYS A 147 23.12 -2.53 5.43
C LYS A 147 24.12 -3.33 4.58
N ASP A 148 24.18 -4.65 4.76
CA ASP A 148 25.21 -5.51 4.16
C ASP A 148 24.83 -6.07 2.78
N THR A 149 23.71 -5.69 2.23
CA THR A 149 23.24 -6.26 0.98
C THR A 149 24.01 -5.66 -0.21
N GLN A 150 25.09 -6.28 -0.58
CA GLN A 150 25.74 -6.12 -1.91
C GLN A 150 26.56 -4.83 -2.13
N GLY A 151 27.04 -4.14 -1.11
CA GLY A 151 27.89 -2.95 -1.28
C GLY A 151 27.15 -1.72 -1.82
N PHE A 152 25.82 -1.70 -1.76
CA PHE A 152 24.99 -0.54 -2.10
C PHE A 152 24.55 0.19 -0.83
N ILE A 153 24.62 1.51 -0.86
CA ILE A 153 24.08 2.36 0.19
C ILE A 153 22.62 2.66 -0.14
N ILE A 154 21.72 2.40 0.83
CA ILE A 154 20.30 2.69 0.70
C ILE A 154 20.01 3.96 1.47
N GLU A 155 19.46 4.96 0.79
CA GLU A 155 18.97 6.21 1.37
C GLU A 155 17.44 6.27 1.31
N ARG A 156 16.85 6.97 2.30
CA ARG A 156 15.40 7.22 2.39
C ARG A 156 14.97 8.38 1.53
#